data_bb1ed2ed977b07ea8cf7ac082b018b28
#
_entry.id   bb1ed2ed977b07ea8cf7ac082b018b28
#
_cell.length_a   1.000
_cell.length_b   1.000
_cell.length_c   1.000
_cell.angle_alpha   90.00
_cell.angle_beta   90.00
_cell.angle_gamma   90.00
#
_symmetry.space_group_name_H-M   'P 1'
#
loop_
_entity.id
_entity.type
_entity.pdbx_description
1 polymer ?
#
loop_
_entity_poly.entity_id
_entity_poly.type
_entity_poly.pdbx_seq_one_letter_code
_entity_poly.pdbx_strand_id
1 'polypeptide(L)'
;GDAGQRTAAGQDQRAPHADRPWFGPQNPQNPQGQHPQGQHPQNLYPHPQHPQNGQSPQLRSDAPRWNMTVTVVLIVFGFFGATNSIGGLLSLPTAMQLMHTNENLGDYTPAGSVQGTLIAGAITVGLIWAISTGLSVWLLVKRRMAFYIPLIAGVVALIALLGFMSAVLLTDPVLIDFYSGVTPTPSGTPTP
;
A
#
# COMPACT_ATOMS: atom_id res chain seq x y z
N GLY A 1 -55.10 -17.83 12.43
CA GLY A 1 -55.54 -17.60 11.10
C GLY A 1 -54.38 -17.86 10.16
N ASP A 2 -54.41 -18.97 9.47
CA ASP A 2 -54.22 -19.24 8.05
C ASP A 2 -52.84 -18.91 7.45
N ALA A 3 -52.05 -19.92 7.26
CA ALA A 3 -51.92 -20.79 6.08
C ALA A 3 -51.55 -20.01 4.80
N GLY A 4 -50.32 -20.18 4.34
CA GLY A 4 -49.82 -19.69 3.06
C GLY A 4 -48.52 -20.36 2.64
N GLN A 5 -48.54 -21.71 2.54
CA GLN A 5 -47.55 -22.48 1.80
C GLN A 5 -47.58 -22.08 0.33
N ARG A 6 -46.46 -21.61 -0.24
CA ARG A 6 -46.21 -21.68 -1.68
C ARG A 6 -44.83 -22.25 -1.94
N THR A 7 -44.81 -23.55 -2.15
CA THR A 7 -43.83 -24.30 -2.91
C THR A 7 -43.76 -23.74 -4.32
N ALA A 8 -42.58 -23.28 -4.74
CA ALA A 8 -42.26 -23.12 -6.16
C ALA A 8 -40.94 -23.85 -6.40
N ALA A 9 -41.08 -25.06 -6.91
CA ALA A 9 -40.02 -25.83 -7.49
C ALA A 9 -39.57 -25.16 -8.79
N GLY A 10 -38.38 -24.52 -8.77
CA GLY A 10 -37.68 -24.04 -9.95
C GLY A 10 -36.70 -25.11 -10.41
N GLN A 11 -37.08 -25.75 -11.51
CA GLN A 11 -36.33 -26.80 -12.20
C GLN A 11 -34.96 -26.27 -12.66
N ASP A 12 -33.94 -26.87 -12.11
CA ASP A 12 -32.53 -26.70 -12.51
C ASP A 12 -32.35 -27.51 -13.83
N GLN A 13 -32.59 -26.85 -14.96
CA GLN A 13 -32.23 -27.38 -16.28
C GLN A 13 -30.74 -27.13 -16.52
N ARG A 14 -29.88 -27.95 -15.92
CA ARG A 14 -28.50 -28.11 -16.35
C ARG A 14 -28.51 -28.83 -17.70
N ALA A 15 -28.29 -28.05 -18.76
CA ALA A 15 -27.97 -28.62 -20.06
C ALA A 15 -26.67 -29.45 -19.93
N PRO A 16 -26.65 -30.68 -20.50
CA PRO A 16 -25.44 -31.47 -20.51
C PRO A 16 -24.40 -30.78 -21.40
N HIS A 17 -23.27 -30.47 -20.82
CA HIS A 17 -22.07 -30.07 -21.57
C HIS A 17 -21.69 -31.24 -22.48
N ALA A 18 -22.01 -31.10 -23.77
CA ALA A 18 -21.50 -31.97 -24.79
C ALA A 18 -19.97 -31.81 -24.82
N ASP A 19 -19.27 -32.88 -24.47
CA ASP A 19 -17.85 -33.06 -24.66
C ASP A 19 -17.52 -32.90 -26.14
N ARG A 20 -17.09 -31.70 -26.54
CA ARG A 20 -16.48 -31.47 -27.84
C ARG A 20 -15.02 -31.90 -27.76
N PRO A 21 -14.63 -32.98 -28.44
CA PRO A 21 -13.20 -33.29 -28.54
C PRO A 21 -12.51 -32.14 -29.28
N TRP A 22 -11.55 -31.56 -28.61
CA TRP A 22 -10.72 -30.48 -29.13
C TRP A 22 -9.72 -31.05 -30.15
N PHE A 23 -10.16 -31.15 -31.42
CA PHE A 23 -9.25 -31.42 -32.51
C PHE A 23 -8.42 -30.16 -32.76
N GLY A 24 -7.22 -30.08 -32.18
CA GLY A 24 -6.22 -29.13 -32.56
C GLY A 24 -5.91 -29.26 -34.07
N PRO A 25 -5.60 -28.16 -34.76
CA PRO A 25 -5.24 -28.21 -36.16
C PRO A 25 -4.01 -29.11 -36.32
N GLN A 26 -4.23 -30.29 -36.94
CA GLN A 26 -3.13 -31.14 -37.38
C GLN A 26 -2.33 -30.37 -38.43
N ASN A 27 -1.13 -30.01 -38.06
CA ASN A 27 -0.14 -29.46 -38.97
C ASN A 27 0.19 -30.53 -40.02
N PRO A 28 -0.18 -30.36 -41.30
CA PRO A 28 0.14 -31.36 -42.33
C PRO A 28 1.68 -31.39 -42.42
N GLN A 29 2.25 -32.56 -42.09
CA GLN A 29 3.66 -32.86 -42.29
C GLN A 29 3.99 -32.61 -43.77
N ASN A 30 4.79 -31.58 -44.00
CA ASN A 30 5.32 -31.24 -45.29
C ASN A 30 6.30 -32.37 -45.73
N PRO A 31 5.99 -33.15 -46.79
CA PRO A 31 6.93 -34.15 -47.23
C PRO A 31 8.17 -33.44 -47.75
N GLN A 32 9.33 -33.84 -47.24
CA GLN A 32 10.66 -33.39 -47.69
C GLN A 32 10.82 -33.78 -49.17
N GLY A 33 10.42 -32.88 -50.07
CA GLY A 33 10.80 -32.92 -51.45
C GLY A 33 12.26 -32.50 -51.58
N GLN A 34 13.13 -33.48 -51.90
CA GLN A 34 14.51 -33.22 -52.34
C GLN A 34 14.46 -32.37 -53.59
N HIS A 35 14.76 -31.08 -53.45
CA HIS A 35 14.97 -30.22 -54.61
C HIS A 35 16.38 -30.49 -55.17
N PRO A 36 16.49 -30.82 -56.50
CA PRO A 36 17.77 -30.91 -57.16
C PRO A 36 18.49 -29.56 -57.10
N GLN A 37 19.76 -29.56 -56.72
CA GLN A 37 20.63 -28.40 -56.77
C GLN A 37 20.79 -27.92 -58.23
N GLY A 38 19.87 -27.06 -58.67
CA GLY A 38 20.04 -26.28 -59.88
C GLY A 38 20.94 -25.08 -59.53
N GLN A 39 22.15 -25.05 -60.11
CA GLN A 39 23.02 -23.90 -60.08
C GLN A 39 22.31 -22.73 -60.76
N HIS A 40 21.76 -21.81 -59.98
CA HIS A 40 21.28 -20.54 -60.48
C HIS A 40 22.47 -19.61 -60.73
N PRO A 41 22.58 -19.05 -61.97
CA PRO A 41 23.56 -18.01 -62.24
C PRO A 41 23.28 -16.83 -61.32
N GLN A 42 24.35 -16.36 -60.65
CA GLN A 42 24.30 -15.17 -59.79
C GLN A 42 23.88 -13.95 -60.63
N ASN A 43 22.60 -13.64 -60.60
CA ASN A 43 22.14 -12.38 -61.13
C ASN A 43 22.67 -11.25 -60.21
N LEU A 44 23.66 -10.55 -60.74
CA LEU A 44 24.25 -9.32 -60.22
C LEU A 44 23.22 -8.16 -60.34
N TYR A 45 22.07 -8.27 -59.68
CA TYR A 45 21.19 -7.10 -59.45
C TYR A 45 21.45 -6.62 -58.03
N PRO A 46 21.83 -5.33 -57.86
CA PRO A 46 21.87 -4.75 -56.52
C PRO A 46 20.47 -4.84 -55.94
N HIS A 47 20.25 -5.71 -54.93
CA HIS A 47 19.04 -5.67 -54.14
C HIS A 47 18.89 -4.27 -53.57
N PRO A 48 17.81 -3.55 -53.85
CA PRO A 48 17.53 -2.33 -53.11
C PRO A 48 17.46 -2.74 -51.64
N GLN A 49 18.44 -2.29 -50.86
CA GLN A 49 18.41 -2.41 -49.41
C GLN A 49 17.13 -1.70 -48.98
N HIS A 50 16.09 -2.49 -48.66
CA HIS A 50 14.97 -1.94 -47.91
C HIS A 50 15.58 -1.23 -46.70
N PRO A 51 15.29 0.07 -46.49
CA PRO A 51 15.69 0.70 -45.27
C PRO A 51 15.07 -0.16 -44.16
N GLN A 52 15.93 -0.90 -43.46
CA GLN A 52 15.56 -1.48 -42.19
C GLN A 52 15.09 -0.29 -41.36
N ASN A 53 13.76 -0.04 -41.37
CA ASN A 53 13.13 0.84 -40.43
C ASN A 53 13.69 0.41 -39.08
N GLY A 54 14.63 1.22 -38.60
CA GLY A 54 15.22 1.09 -37.30
C GLY A 54 14.08 1.04 -36.30
N GLN A 55 13.58 -0.16 -36.06
CA GLN A 55 12.84 -0.42 -34.86
C GLN A 55 13.84 -0.21 -33.74
N SER A 56 14.00 1.09 -33.40
CA SER A 56 14.54 1.44 -32.10
C SER A 56 13.84 0.52 -31.12
N PRO A 57 14.60 -0.30 -30.35
CA PRO A 57 13.98 -1.09 -29.31
C PRO A 57 13.25 -0.09 -28.41
N GLN A 58 11.95 0.07 -28.64
CA GLN A 58 11.08 0.78 -27.73
C GLN A 58 11.10 -0.06 -26.47
N LEU A 59 12.06 0.21 -25.61
CA LEU A 59 12.00 -0.12 -24.19
C LEU A 59 10.84 0.67 -23.56
N ARG A 60 9.65 0.41 -24.12
CA ARG A 60 8.39 0.82 -23.52
C ARG A 60 8.16 -0.20 -22.43
N SER A 61 8.79 0.02 -21.28
CA SER A 61 8.45 -0.72 -20.08
C SER A 61 7.06 -0.24 -19.65
N ASP A 62 6.04 -0.79 -20.31
CA ASP A 62 4.67 -0.64 -19.84
C ASP A 62 4.65 -1.26 -18.43
N ALA A 63 4.45 -0.41 -17.42
CA ALA A 63 4.38 -0.86 -16.04
C ALA A 63 3.33 -1.97 -15.94
N PRO A 64 3.66 -3.12 -15.33
CA PRO A 64 2.75 -4.26 -15.30
C PRO A 64 1.43 -3.87 -14.65
N ARG A 65 0.32 -4.41 -15.13
CA ARG A 65 -1.05 -4.07 -14.67
C ARG A 65 -1.24 -4.21 -13.16
N TRP A 66 -0.54 -5.15 -12.52
CA TRP A 66 -0.58 -5.34 -11.07
C TRP A 66 -0.06 -4.12 -10.28
N ASN A 67 0.86 -3.31 -10.87
CA ASN A 67 1.39 -2.11 -10.23
C ASN A 67 0.28 -1.11 -9.88
N MET A 68 -0.71 -0.93 -10.74
CA MET A 68 -1.86 -0.05 -10.47
C MET A 68 -2.68 -0.57 -9.29
N THR A 69 -3.01 -1.86 -9.28
CA THR A 69 -3.82 -2.47 -8.21
C THR A 69 -3.10 -2.36 -6.86
N VAL A 70 -1.82 -2.74 -6.82
CA VAL A 70 -1.01 -2.67 -5.58
C VAL A 70 -0.90 -1.23 -5.08
N THR A 71 -0.66 -0.27 -5.97
CA THR A 71 -0.54 1.14 -5.57
C THR A 71 -1.86 1.67 -5.00
N VAL A 72 -3.00 1.36 -5.62
CA VAL A 72 -4.32 1.77 -5.11
C VAL A 72 -4.59 1.16 -3.75
N VAL A 73 -4.32 -0.13 -3.57
CA VAL A 73 -4.46 -0.82 -2.28
C VAL A 73 -3.59 -0.16 -1.21
N LEU A 74 -2.32 0.13 -1.53
CA LEU A 74 -1.40 0.81 -0.59
C LEU A 74 -1.86 2.24 -0.23
N ILE A 75 -2.45 2.98 -1.18
CA ILE A 75 -3.01 4.32 -0.89
C ILE A 75 -4.19 4.21 0.09
N VAL A 76 -5.08 3.23 -0.12
CA VAL A 76 -6.23 2.99 0.77
C VAL A 76 -5.76 2.57 2.16
N PHE A 77 -4.83 1.61 2.26
CA PHE A 77 -4.23 1.23 3.54
C PHE A 77 -3.50 2.41 4.21
N GLY A 78 -2.79 3.22 3.42
CA GLY A 78 -2.12 4.42 3.90
C GLY A 78 -3.10 5.46 4.46
N PHE A 79 -4.28 5.61 3.86
CA PHE A 79 -5.35 6.47 4.38
C PHE A 79 -5.83 6.01 5.75
N PHE A 80 -6.16 4.71 5.88
CA PHE A 80 -6.58 4.15 7.17
C PHE A 80 -5.46 4.26 8.21
N GLY A 81 -4.21 3.96 7.81
CA GLY A 81 -3.05 4.09 8.67
C GLY A 81 -2.84 5.52 9.16
N ALA A 82 -2.90 6.51 8.28
CA ALA A 82 -2.77 7.92 8.64
C ALA A 82 -3.89 8.39 9.58
N THR A 83 -5.13 8.00 9.29
CA THR A 83 -6.29 8.36 10.13
C THR A 83 -6.17 7.78 11.54
N ASN A 84 -5.80 6.49 11.65
CA ASN A 84 -5.57 5.87 12.95
C ASN A 84 -4.38 6.48 13.70
N SER A 85 -3.30 6.81 13.00
CA SER A 85 -2.12 7.45 13.61
C SER A 85 -2.43 8.84 14.15
N ILE A 86 -3.19 9.65 13.40
CA ILE A 86 -3.65 10.97 13.85
C ILE A 86 -4.56 10.82 15.08
N GLY A 87 -5.53 9.90 15.02
CA GLY A 87 -6.42 9.60 16.16
C GLY A 87 -5.63 9.15 17.39
N GLY A 88 -4.66 8.26 17.22
CA GLY A 88 -3.76 7.78 18.27
C GLY A 88 -2.94 8.90 18.90
N LEU A 89 -2.37 9.80 18.09
CA LEU A 89 -1.64 10.97 18.62
C LEU A 89 -2.56 11.87 19.45
N LEU A 90 -3.73 12.21 18.93
CA LEU A 90 -4.66 13.10 19.61
C LEU A 90 -5.27 12.50 20.89
N SER A 91 -5.35 11.17 20.99
CA SER A 91 -5.80 10.48 22.20
C SER A 91 -4.69 10.22 23.23
N LEU A 92 -3.43 10.57 22.92
CA LEU A 92 -2.28 10.29 23.78
C LEU A 92 -2.42 10.89 25.19
N PRO A 93 -2.91 12.14 25.40
CA PRO A 93 -3.10 12.67 26.73
C PRO A 93 -4.08 11.85 27.58
N THR A 94 -5.14 11.34 26.96
CA THR A 94 -6.10 10.46 27.63
C THR A 94 -5.45 9.11 28.02
N ALA A 95 -4.60 8.58 27.16
CA ALA A 95 -3.86 7.34 27.43
C ALA A 95 -2.86 7.57 28.58
N MET A 96 -2.18 8.71 28.63
CA MET A 96 -1.28 9.05 29.74
C MET A 96 -2.02 9.22 31.07
N GLN A 97 -3.20 9.88 31.06
CA GLN A 97 -4.04 9.98 32.25
C GLN A 97 -4.46 8.59 32.75
N LEU A 98 -4.82 7.69 31.84
CA LEU A 98 -5.19 6.32 32.20
C LEU A 98 -4.02 5.57 32.83
N MET A 99 -2.81 5.72 32.30
CA MET A 99 -1.59 5.14 32.89
C MET A 99 -1.34 5.69 34.29
N HIS A 100 -1.41 7.01 34.48
CA HIS A 100 -1.28 7.63 35.80
C HIS A 100 -2.28 7.08 36.80
N THR A 101 -3.55 6.90 36.38
CA THR A 101 -4.60 6.37 37.23
C THR A 101 -4.35 4.89 37.59
N ASN A 102 -3.91 4.08 36.64
CA ASN A 102 -3.66 2.65 36.87
C ASN A 102 -2.46 2.41 37.80
N GLU A 103 -1.44 3.23 37.69
CA GLU A 103 -0.21 3.12 38.50
C GLU A 103 -0.25 3.98 39.78
N ASN A 104 -1.37 4.63 40.08
CA ASN A 104 -1.55 5.53 41.23
C ASN A 104 -0.50 6.67 41.30
N LEU A 105 -0.11 7.21 40.15
CA LEU A 105 0.89 8.28 40.04
C LEU A 105 0.30 9.68 40.23
N GLY A 106 -1.02 9.78 40.44
CA GLY A 106 -1.75 11.06 40.53
C GLY A 106 -2.31 11.52 39.18
N ASP A 107 -2.82 12.75 39.14
CA ASP A 107 -3.41 13.29 37.93
C ASP A 107 -2.34 13.74 36.93
N TYR A 108 -2.51 13.32 35.66
CA TYR A 108 -1.66 13.75 34.58
C TYR A 108 -1.90 15.23 34.25
N THR A 109 -0.87 16.03 34.35
CA THR A 109 -0.92 17.46 33.97
C THR A 109 -0.05 17.66 32.71
N PRO A 110 -0.68 17.78 31.51
CA PRO A 110 0.09 17.91 30.27
C PRO A 110 0.92 19.19 30.29
N ALA A 111 2.19 19.10 29.91
CA ALA A 111 3.02 20.27 29.68
C ALA A 111 2.42 21.12 28.56
N GLY A 112 2.55 22.46 28.64
CA GLY A 112 1.95 23.38 27.66
C GLY A 112 2.38 23.14 26.20
N SER A 113 3.54 22.50 25.99
CA SER A 113 4.06 22.11 24.67
C SER A 113 3.40 20.86 24.07
N VAL A 114 2.76 20.00 24.87
CA VAL A 114 2.23 18.71 24.45
C VAL A 114 1.21 18.86 23.32
N GLN A 115 0.22 19.75 23.50
CA GLN A 115 -0.81 19.96 22.50
C GLN A 115 -0.24 20.44 21.16
N GLY A 116 0.72 21.37 21.19
CA GLY A 116 1.41 21.84 19.99
C GLY A 116 2.16 20.71 19.28
N THR A 117 2.85 19.86 20.03
CA THR A 117 3.59 18.71 19.51
C THR A 117 2.66 17.68 18.86
N LEU A 118 1.51 17.39 19.49
CA LEU A 118 0.50 16.46 18.95
C LEU A 118 -0.11 16.97 17.64
N ILE A 119 -0.46 18.25 17.59
CA ILE A 119 -0.99 18.88 16.37
C ILE A 119 0.07 18.88 15.27
N ALA A 120 1.32 19.22 15.57
CA ALA A 120 2.41 19.18 14.62
C ALA A 120 2.63 17.74 14.08
N GLY A 121 2.58 16.74 14.95
CA GLY A 121 2.66 15.32 14.56
C GLY A 121 1.52 14.90 13.63
N ALA A 122 0.28 15.29 13.98
CA ALA A 122 -0.90 14.99 13.17
C ALA A 122 -0.82 15.62 11.76
N ILE A 123 -0.39 16.89 11.69
CA ILE A 123 -0.18 17.60 10.42
C ILE A 123 0.94 16.91 9.61
N THR A 124 2.04 16.54 10.25
CA THR A 124 3.19 15.89 9.59
C THR A 124 2.76 14.56 8.96
N VAL A 125 2.07 13.70 9.70
CA VAL A 125 1.56 12.41 9.18
C VAL A 125 0.59 12.65 8.03
N GLY A 126 -0.32 13.60 8.15
CA GLY A 126 -1.27 13.97 7.09
C GLY A 126 -0.57 14.46 5.82
N LEU A 127 0.46 15.31 5.95
CA LEU A 127 1.24 15.81 4.82
C LEU A 127 2.04 14.70 4.14
N ILE A 128 2.69 13.81 4.89
CA ILE A 128 3.41 12.66 4.34
C ILE A 128 2.46 11.81 3.49
N TRP A 129 1.26 11.51 4.00
CA TRP A 129 0.26 10.76 3.27
C TRP A 129 -0.21 11.49 2.01
N ALA A 130 -0.53 12.78 2.10
CA ALA A 130 -1.02 13.58 0.98
C ALA A 130 0.02 13.69 -0.16
N ILE A 131 1.29 13.98 0.18
CA ILE A 131 2.40 14.08 -0.77
C ILE A 131 2.65 12.72 -1.42
N SER A 132 2.67 11.64 -0.63
CA SER A 132 2.85 10.27 -1.13
C SER A 132 1.76 9.88 -2.11
N THR A 133 0.50 10.19 -1.79
CA THR A 133 -0.65 9.92 -2.66
C THR A 133 -0.53 10.71 -3.97
N GLY A 134 -0.24 12.01 -3.89
CA GLY A 134 -0.07 12.86 -5.07
C GLY A 134 1.04 12.37 -6.00
N LEU A 135 2.22 12.02 -5.44
CA LEU A 135 3.34 11.46 -6.20
C LEU A 135 2.99 10.10 -6.82
N SER A 136 2.31 9.23 -6.07
CA SER A 136 1.90 7.91 -6.55
C SER A 136 0.94 8.01 -7.73
N VAL A 137 -0.07 8.88 -7.64
CA VAL A 137 -1.02 9.14 -8.74
C VAL A 137 -0.29 9.73 -9.94
N TRP A 138 0.60 10.70 -9.74
CA TRP A 138 1.37 11.30 -10.82
C TRP A 138 2.24 10.28 -11.58
N LEU A 139 2.92 9.34 -10.86
CA LEU A 139 3.69 8.28 -11.48
C LEU A 139 2.81 7.27 -12.21
N LEU A 140 1.64 6.94 -11.66
CA LEU A 140 0.67 6.06 -12.32
C LEU A 140 0.21 6.63 -13.66
N VAL A 141 -0.09 7.94 -13.74
CA VAL A 141 -0.44 8.64 -14.98
C VAL A 141 0.70 8.56 -15.98
N LYS A 142 1.95 8.63 -15.52
CA LYS A 142 3.15 8.49 -16.36
C LYS A 142 3.51 7.04 -16.69
N ARG A 143 2.67 6.06 -16.32
CA ARG A 143 2.90 4.63 -16.52
C ARG A 143 4.23 4.12 -15.96
N ARG A 144 4.71 4.74 -14.89
CA ARG A 144 5.91 4.30 -14.17
C ARG A 144 5.53 3.46 -12.96
N MET A 145 6.49 2.69 -12.44
CA MET A 145 6.29 1.94 -11.19
C MET A 145 6.13 2.93 -10.03
N ALA A 146 4.96 2.90 -9.36
CA ALA A 146 4.60 3.84 -8.31
C ALA A 146 4.49 3.21 -6.91
N PHE A 147 4.43 1.87 -6.81
CA PHE A 147 4.13 1.15 -5.58
C PHE A 147 5.14 1.39 -4.44
N TYR A 148 6.39 1.71 -4.75
CA TYR A 148 7.43 1.95 -3.74
C TYR A 148 7.26 3.28 -2.99
N ILE A 149 6.57 4.27 -3.59
CA ILE A 149 6.38 5.58 -2.96
C ILE A 149 5.53 5.49 -1.70
N PRO A 150 4.31 4.90 -1.73
CA PRO A 150 3.51 4.78 -0.52
C PRO A 150 4.18 3.86 0.52
N LEU A 151 4.99 2.89 0.09
CA LEU A 151 5.73 2.03 1.00
C LEU A 151 6.79 2.83 1.80
N ILE A 152 7.63 3.61 1.10
CA ILE A 152 8.64 4.45 1.73
C ILE A 152 7.98 5.50 2.62
N ALA A 153 6.91 6.14 2.14
CA ALA A 153 6.17 7.12 2.92
C ALA A 153 5.58 6.51 4.20
N GLY A 154 5.11 5.27 4.15
CA GLY A 154 4.64 4.53 5.34
C GLY A 154 5.74 4.35 6.38
N VAL A 155 6.95 3.99 5.97
CA VAL A 155 8.11 3.87 6.87
C VAL A 155 8.48 5.22 7.47
N VAL A 156 8.53 6.28 6.65
CA VAL A 156 8.82 7.65 7.12
C VAL A 156 7.75 8.13 8.10
N ALA A 157 6.48 7.89 7.80
CA ALA A 157 5.37 8.24 8.69
C ALA A 157 5.45 7.49 10.04
N LEU A 158 5.84 6.20 10.03
CA LEU A 158 6.03 5.43 11.26
C LEU A 158 7.16 6.00 12.11
N ILE A 159 8.31 6.34 11.50
CA ILE A 159 9.44 6.97 12.22
C ILE A 159 9.02 8.31 12.82
N ALA A 160 8.31 9.14 12.04
CA ALA A 160 7.79 10.42 12.51
C ALA A 160 6.81 10.23 13.68
N LEU A 161 5.87 9.29 13.57
CA LEU A 161 4.91 8.96 14.62
C LEU A 161 5.61 8.56 15.92
N LEU A 162 6.57 7.65 15.85
CA LEU A 162 7.36 7.22 17.01
C LEU A 162 8.15 8.38 17.61
N GLY A 163 8.72 9.26 16.77
CA GLY A 163 9.41 10.44 17.22
C GLY A 163 8.50 11.40 18.00
N PHE A 164 7.32 11.71 17.49
CA PHE A 164 6.35 12.57 18.18
C PHE A 164 5.80 11.92 19.45
N MET A 165 5.50 10.63 19.44
CA MET A 165 5.10 9.91 20.65
C MET A 165 6.19 9.95 21.72
N SER A 166 7.43 9.65 21.35
CA SER A 166 8.56 9.71 22.27
C SER A 166 8.78 11.14 22.82
N ALA A 167 8.66 12.16 21.96
CA ALA A 167 8.79 13.55 22.39
C ALA A 167 7.74 13.91 23.45
N VAL A 168 6.50 13.45 23.31
CA VAL A 168 5.45 13.69 24.31
C VAL A 168 5.70 12.90 25.59
N LEU A 169 6.06 11.62 25.51
CA LEU A 169 6.36 10.79 26.68
C LEU A 169 7.50 11.36 27.50
N LEU A 170 8.52 11.91 26.85
CA LEU A 170 9.67 12.54 27.52
C LEU A 170 9.33 13.88 28.21
N THR A 171 8.13 14.43 28.00
CA THR A 171 7.67 15.64 28.73
C THR A 171 7.08 15.33 30.10
N ASP A 172 6.88 14.06 30.45
CA ASP A 172 6.31 13.62 31.71
C ASP A 172 7.38 13.05 32.65
N PRO A 173 7.90 13.86 33.59
CA PRO A 173 8.95 13.43 34.51
C PRO A 173 8.47 12.31 35.46
N VAL A 174 7.18 12.29 35.82
CA VAL A 174 6.64 11.30 36.74
C VAL A 174 6.70 9.89 36.12
N LEU A 175 6.34 9.80 34.85
CA LEU A 175 6.42 8.54 34.08
C LEU A 175 7.89 8.11 33.90
N ILE A 176 8.79 9.04 33.60
CA ILE A 176 10.21 8.77 33.44
C ILE A 176 10.79 8.21 34.75
N ASP A 177 10.52 8.86 35.87
CA ASP A 177 11.01 8.45 37.19
C ASP A 177 10.47 7.09 37.56
N PHE A 178 9.17 6.83 37.33
CA PHE A 178 8.55 5.54 37.58
C PHE A 178 9.23 4.40 36.80
N TYR A 179 9.42 4.58 35.48
CA TYR A 179 10.07 3.55 34.66
C TYR A 179 11.60 3.44 34.88
N SER A 180 12.21 4.50 35.42
CA SER A 180 13.64 4.48 35.80
C SER A 180 13.89 3.79 37.16
N GLY A 181 12.83 3.37 37.84
CA GLY A 181 12.93 2.76 39.17
C GLY A 181 13.22 3.76 40.30
N VAL A 182 13.15 5.06 40.01
CA VAL A 182 13.19 6.11 41.02
C VAL A 182 11.79 6.20 41.62
N THR A 183 11.65 5.86 42.91
CA THR A 183 10.34 5.99 43.59
C THR A 183 9.91 7.45 43.55
N PRO A 184 8.78 7.81 42.93
CA PRO A 184 8.33 9.16 42.91
C PRO A 184 8.13 9.63 44.35
N THR A 185 8.82 10.66 44.75
CA THR A 185 8.59 11.30 46.05
C THR A 185 7.20 11.93 45.96
N PRO A 186 6.23 11.54 46.78
CA PRO A 186 4.89 12.13 46.75
C PRO A 186 5.01 13.63 46.99
N SER A 187 4.89 14.41 45.93
CA SER A 187 4.90 15.88 46.01
C SER A 187 3.58 16.30 46.64
N GLY A 188 3.61 16.67 47.89
CA GLY A 188 2.54 17.41 48.52
C GLY A 188 1.91 16.77 49.71
N THR A 189 2.61 16.81 50.85
CA THR A 189 1.90 17.02 52.09
C THR A 189 1.50 18.51 52.12
N PRO A 190 0.19 18.90 52.09
CA PRO A 190 -0.17 20.26 52.41
C PRO A 190 0.23 20.50 53.85
N THR A 191 1.19 21.39 54.03
CA THR A 191 1.55 21.92 55.37
C THR A 191 0.33 22.61 55.94
N PRO A 192 -0.09 22.28 57.21
CA PRO A 192 -1.22 22.89 57.85
C PRO A 192 -1.06 24.38 58.11
#